data_cfd0560b804f358ba9f78f50bd56bfd9
#
_entry.id   cfd0560b804f358ba9f78f50bd56bfd9
#
_cell.length_a   1.000
_cell.length_b   1.000
_cell.length_c   1.000
_cell.angle_alpha   90.00
_cell.angle_beta   90.00
_cell.angle_gamma   90.00
#
_symmetry.space_group_name_H-M   'P 1'
#
loop_
_entity.id
_entity.type
_entity.pdbx_description
1 polymer ?
#
loop_
_entity_poly.entity_id
_entity_poly.type
_entity_poly.pdbx_seq_one_letter_code
_entity_poly.pdbx_strand_id
1 'polypeptide(L)'
;MASTYSSRLKLELQGTGENAGTWGDKTNNNLDVLDAFAAGYLSKSVAGSADVTLTTANASATAESSNKVIELTGTLTGNITVFIPAKENNYTFFNNTAGSFSVTIAATGHTANGVAITQGGHAHVYCDGSSDFNVVNVFSSMGSISASIATFTGDVTFSGNTTTSGNAAISGNVSIADSKFINVGAGPDLQIYHNATDSFIENNTGELFVQGDNITVRSDTGTETFLTMDVNDGVDIFHNNVKKFETTSAGATVTGALTVSSTIAGTNIGNITARNLFTTTSTATPDNSSGADGDFYLIHDA
;
A
#
# COMPACT_ATOMS: atom_id res chain seq x y z
N MET A 1 -63.28 13.54 -15.58
CA MET A 1 -62.19 14.20 -14.83
C MET A 1 -60.93 13.99 -15.64
N ALA A 2 -60.15 15.03 -15.92
CA ALA A 2 -58.97 14.89 -16.77
C ALA A 2 -57.95 13.92 -16.16
N SER A 3 -57.30 13.11 -17.00
CA SER A 3 -56.17 12.23 -16.57
C SER A 3 -55.07 13.07 -15.96
N THR A 4 -54.44 12.51 -14.96
CA THR A 4 -53.23 13.07 -14.32
C THR A 4 -52.05 12.14 -14.52
N TYR A 5 -50.85 12.50 -14.02
CA TYR A 5 -49.64 11.68 -14.19
C TYR A 5 -49.01 11.43 -12.84
N SER A 6 -48.47 10.21 -12.65
CA SER A 6 -47.69 9.89 -11.47
C SER A 6 -46.45 10.79 -11.36
N SER A 7 -46.05 11.12 -10.13
CA SER A 7 -44.97 12.08 -9.90
C SER A 7 -43.59 11.58 -10.38
N ARG A 8 -43.29 10.28 -10.20
CA ARG A 8 -42.00 9.67 -10.48
C ARG A 8 -41.84 9.23 -11.94
N LEU A 9 -42.61 8.26 -12.36
CA LEU A 9 -42.48 7.62 -13.67
C LEU A 9 -43.37 8.24 -14.74
N LYS A 10 -44.20 9.26 -14.41
CA LYS A 10 -45.09 9.91 -15.37
C LYS A 10 -46.13 8.99 -15.99
N LEU A 11 -46.53 7.93 -15.28
CA LEU A 11 -47.61 7.05 -15.70
C LEU A 11 -48.92 7.83 -15.77
N GLU A 12 -49.72 7.60 -16.79
CA GLU A 12 -51.06 8.20 -16.88
C GLU A 12 -52.01 7.59 -15.85
N LEU A 13 -52.55 8.41 -14.96
CA LEU A 13 -53.58 8.06 -14.00
C LEU A 13 -54.89 8.44 -14.61
N GLN A 14 -55.60 7.47 -15.16
CA GLN A 14 -56.81 7.67 -15.95
C GLN A 14 -57.95 8.20 -15.09
N GLY A 15 -58.55 9.29 -15.52
CA GLY A 15 -59.73 9.83 -14.89
C GLY A 15 -61.00 8.97 -15.19
N THR A 16 -61.91 8.90 -14.25
CA THR A 16 -63.16 8.18 -14.46
C THR A 16 -63.93 8.76 -15.62
N GLY A 17 -64.32 7.90 -16.59
CA GLY A 17 -65.03 8.28 -17.79
C GLY A 17 -64.17 8.82 -18.93
N GLU A 18 -62.82 8.94 -18.76
CA GLU A 18 -61.91 9.30 -19.82
C GLU A 18 -61.39 8.06 -20.57
N ASN A 19 -60.77 8.33 -21.73
CA ASN A 19 -60.09 7.34 -22.58
C ASN A 19 -61.06 6.24 -23.08
N ALA A 20 -62.35 6.53 -23.24
CA ALA A 20 -63.31 5.60 -23.81
C ALA A 20 -62.88 5.21 -25.22
N GLY A 21 -62.67 3.91 -25.44
CA GLY A 21 -62.14 3.35 -26.69
C GLY A 21 -60.61 3.38 -26.84
N THR A 22 -59.86 4.06 -25.96
CA THR A 22 -58.39 4.17 -26.00
C THR A 22 -57.73 3.77 -24.69
N TRP A 23 -58.49 3.30 -23.69
CA TRP A 23 -57.91 2.93 -22.39
C TRP A 23 -56.85 1.82 -22.46
N GLY A 24 -57.02 0.90 -23.43
CA GLY A 24 -56.04 -0.18 -23.68
C GLY A 24 -54.68 0.39 -24.14
N ASP A 25 -54.69 1.35 -25.03
CA ASP A 25 -53.44 2.02 -25.48
C ASP A 25 -52.76 2.78 -24.34
N LYS A 26 -53.58 3.45 -23.49
CA LYS A 26 -53.02 4.14 -22.30
C LYS A 26 -52.44 3.19 -21.28
N THR A 27 -53.07 2.04 -21.07
CA THR A 27 -52.58 0.99 -20.18
C THR A 27 -51.29 0.40 -20.75
N ASN A 28 -51.22 0.08 -22.03
CA ASN A 28 -50.04 -0.44 -22.71
C ASN A 28 -48.90 0.56 -22.64
N ASN A 29 -49.13 1.85 -22.92
CA ASN A 29 -48.11 2.88 -22.77
C ASN A 29 -47.54 2.96 -21.36
N ASN A 30 -48.36 2.80 -20.33
CA ASN A 30 -47.90 2.74 -18.94
C ASN A 30 -47.06 1.49 -18.66
N LEU A 31 -47.44 0.34 -19.23
CA LEU A 31 -46.66 -0.89 -19.13
C LEU A 31 -45.30 -0.74 -19.84
N ASP A 32 -45.28 -0.11 -21.02
CA ASP A 32 -44.03 0.19 -21.75
C ASP A 32 -43.08 1.12 -20.94
N VAL A 33 -43.65 2.11 -20.23
CA VAL A 33 -42.83 2.95 -19.31
C VAL A 33 -42.28 2.13 -18.15
N LEU A 34 -43.07 1.20 -17.59
CA LEU A 34 -42.58 0.31 -16.53
C LEU A 34 -41.50 -0.66 -17.03
N ASP A 35 -41.67 -1.18 -18.24
CA ASP A 35 -40.67 -2.05 -18.88
C ASP A 35 -39.36 -1.28 -19.10
N ALA A 36 -39.42 -0.08 -19.67
CA ALA A 36 -38.24 0.77 -19.84
C ALA A 36 -37.56 1.12 -18.49
N PHE A 37 -38.35 1.39 -17.46
CA PHE A 37 -37.83 1.63 -16.12
C PHE A 37 -37.18 0.38 -15.50
N ALA A 38 -37.68 -0.79 -15.77
CA ALA A 38 -37.16 -2.04 -15.19
C ALA A 38 -35.92 -2.55 -15.92
N ALA A 39 -35.91 -2.48 -17.27
CA ALA A 39 -34.90 -3.13 -18.10
C ALA A 39 -34.42 -2.27 -19.30
N GLY A 40 -34.95 -1.05 -19.47
CA GLY A 40 -34.59 -0.19 -20.59
C GLY A 40 -33.12 0.22 -20.61
N TYR A 41 -32.52 0.18 -21.81
CA TYR A 41 -31.17 0.62 -22.09
C TYR A 41 -31.19 1.74 -23.13
N LEU A 42 -30.46 2.82 -22.86
CA LEU A 42 -30.26 3.95 -23.76
C LEU A 42 -28.79 4.17 -24.02
N SER A 43 -28.37 4.21 -25.29
CA SER A 43 -27.05 4.76 -25.67
C SER A 43 -27.26 6.20 -26.14
N LYS A 44 -26.68 7.15 -25.40
CA LYS A 44 -26.85 8.61 -25.60
C LYS A 44 -25.53 9.25 -25.96
N SER A 45 -25.46 9.89 -27.15
CA SER A 45 -24.30 10.72 -27.47
C SER A 45 -24.36 12.05 -26.70
N VAL A 46 -23.22 12.36 -26.01
CA VAL A 46 -23.01 13.59 -25.25
C VAL A 46 -21.72 14.32 -25.69
N ALA A 47 -21.36 14.17 -26.97
CA ALA A 47 -20.12 14.74 -27.53
C ALA A 47 -20.03 16.26 -27.32
N GLY A 48 -18.78 16.75 -27.13
CA GLY A 48 -18.50 18.16 -26.92
C GLY A 48 -18.22 18.51 -25.46
N SER A 49 -18.52 19.74 -25.07
CA SER A 49 -18.30 20.25 -23.70
C SER A 49 -19.53 20.91 -23.10
N ALA A 50 -20.69 20.75 -23.76
CA ALA A 50 -21.95 21.31 -23.28
C ALA A 50 -22.69 20.32 -22.36
N ASP A 51 -23.29 20.84 -21.30
CA ASP A 51 -24.17 20.08 -20.41
C ASP A 51 -25.38 19.54 -21.19
N VAL A 52 -25.86 18.37 -20.78
CA VAL A 52 -26.97 17.64 -21.43
C VAL A 52 -28.07 17.38 -20.43
N THR A 53 -29.32 17.66 -20.81
CA THR A 53 -30.48 17.28 -20.00
C THR A 53 -31.21 16.12 -20.65
N LEU A 54 -31.46 15.05 -19.89
CA LEU A 54 -32.25 13.92 -20.37
C LEU A 54 -33.72 14.35 -20.58
N THR A 55 -34.28 13.99 -21.73
CA THR A 55 -35.66 14.27 -22.03
C THR A 55 -36.58 13.51 -21.08
N THR A 56 -37.72 14.15 -20.73
CA THR A 56 -38.80 13.55 -19.92
C THR A 56 -40.12 13.85 -20.59
N ALA A 57 -41.01 12.89 -20.61
CA ALA A 57 -42.35 13.07 -21.16
C ALA A 57 -43.39 12.23 -20.38
N ASN A 58 -44.64 12.68 -20.39
CA ASN A 58 -45.73 11.97 -19.74
C ASN A 58 -46.12 10.72 -20.56
N ALA A 59 -46.30 9.60 -19.87
CA ALA A 59 -46.69 8.31 -20.46
C ALA A 59 -45.82 7.91 -21.70
N SER A 60 -44.52 8.11 -21.62
CA SER A 60 -43.59 7.85 -22.75
C SER A 60 -42.44 6.95 -22.33
N ALA A 61 -42.42 5.76 -22.86
CA ALA A 61 -41.30 4.83 -22.74
C ALA A 61 -40.07 5.29 -23.54
N THR A 62 -40.25 6.17 -24.53
CA THR A 62 -39.17 6.68 -25.37
C THR A 62 -38.47 7.92 -24.80
N ALA A 63 -38.97 8.48 -23.70
CA ALA A 63 -38.25 9.53 -22.98
C ALA A 63 -36.92 8.98 -22.45
N GLU A 64 -35.81 9.72 -22.62
CA GLU A 64 -34.48 9.26 -22.25
C GLU A 64 -34.38 8.90 -20.77
N SER A 65 -35.03 9.69 -19.90
CA SER A 65 -35.09 9.47 -18.46
C SER A 65 -35.97 8.31 -18.02
N SER A 66 -36.68 7.63 -18.94
CA SER A 66 -37.44 6.43 -18.63
C SER A 66 -36.60 5.17 -18.59
N ASN A 67 -35.37 5.20 -19.13
CA ASN A 67 -34.49 4.03 -19.19
C ASN A 67 -33.73 3.79 -17.88
N LYS A 68 -33.55 2.53 -17.54
CA LYS A 68 -32.84 2.08 -16.34
C LYS A 68 -31.34 2.22 -16.47
N VAL A 69 -30.80 1.86 -17.63
CA VAL A 69 -29.36 1.89 -17.92
C VAL A 69 -29.12 2.90 -19.03
N ILE A 70 -28.18 3.80 -18.80
CA ILE A 70 -27.84 4.86 -19.74
C ILE A 70 -26.33 4.83 -20.00
N GLU A 71 -25.97 4.47 -21.21
CA GLU A 71 -24.61 4.58 -21.72
C GLU A 71 -24.41 5.95 -22.35
N LEU A 72 -23.38 6.67 -21.89
CA LEU A 72 -23.02 7.96 -22.44
C LEU A 72 -21.86 7.77 -23.43
N THR A 73 -22.04 8.21 -24.66
CA THR A 73 -21.07 7.99 -25.77
C THR A 73 -20.66 9.31 -26.42
N GLY A 74 -19.68 9.24 -27.33
CA GLY A 74 -19.16 10.40 -28.05
C GLY A 74 -17.85 10.91 -27.52
N THR A 75 -17.24 11.89 -28.21
CA THR A 75 -15.96 12.45 -27.79
C THR A 75 -16.19 13.75 -27.03
N LEU A 76 -15.78 13.78 -25.76
CA LEU A 76 -15.84 14.99 -24.93
C LEU A 76 -14.60 15.86 -25.20
N THR A 77 -14.81 17.17 -25.09
CA THR A 77 -13.77 18.20 -25.14
C THR A 77 -13.63 18.98 -23.83
N GLY A 78 -14.42 18.59 -22.81
CA GLY A 78 -14.40 19.13 -21.44
C GLY A 78 -15.27 18.26 -20.52
N ASN A 79 -15.16 18.47 -19.22
CA ASN A 79 -16.08 17.87 -18.26
C ASN A 79 -17.50 18.44 -18.48
N ILE A 80 -18.51 17.60 -18.40
CA ILE A 80 -19.91 18.00 -18.59
C ILE A 80 -20.79 17.49 -17.45
N THR A 81 -21.98 18.06 -17.35
CA THR A 81 -23.04 17.53 -16.49
C THR A 81 -24.17 16.93 -17.34
N VAL A 82 -24.63 15.76 -16.96
CA VAL A 82 -25.85 15.15 -17.49
C VAL A 82 -26.94 15.29 -16.43
N PHE A 83 -27.98 16.05 -16.75
CA PHE A 83 -29.08 16.29 -15.84
C PHE A 83 -30.17 15.24 -15.99
N ILE A 84 -30.50 14.61 -14.86
CA ILE A 84 -31.69 13.77 -14.68
C ILE A 84 -32.84 14.59 -14.12
N PRO A 85 -34.11 14.13 -14.21
CA PRO A 85 -35.24 14.80 -13.56
C PRO A 85 -35.04 14.94 -12.05
N ALA A 86 -35.36 16.10 -11.47
CA ALA A 86 -35.34 16.35 -10.03
C ALA A 86 -36.49 15.62 -9.34
N LYS A 87 -36.35 14.30 -9.17
CA LYS A 87 -37.37 13.38 -8.57
C LYS A 87 -36.68 12.15 -8.02
N GLU A 88 -37.30 11.53 -7.05
CA GLU A 88 -36.90 10.20 -6.58
C GLU A 88 -36.83 9.21 -7.74
N ASN A 89 -35.68 8.76 -8.06
CA ASN A 89 -35.44 7.72 -9.08
C ASN A 89 -34.01 7.17 -8.95
N ASN A 90 -33.77 6.03 -9.59
CA ASN A 90 -32.44 5.45 -9.65
C ASN A 90 -32.09 5.04 -11.08
N TYR A 91 -30.78 5.17 -11.41
CA TYR A 91 -30.24 4.90 -12.73
C TYR A 91 -28.90 4.18 -12.62
N THR A 92 -28.54 3.45 -13.66
CA THR A 92 -27.16 2.98 -13.86
C THR A 92 -26.59 3.72 -15.05
N PHE A 93 -25.50 4.46 -14.83
CA PHE A 93 -24.76 5.15 -15.88
C PHE A 93 -23.46 4.46 -16.19
N PHE A 94 -23.10 4.47 -17.47
CA PHE A 94 -21.80 4.08 -17.97
C PHE A 94 -21.20 5.24 -18.79
N ASN A 95 -20.07 5.78 -18.37
CA ASN A 95 -19.35 6.80 -19.13
C ASN A 95 -18.43 6.15 -20.15
N ASN A 96 -18.99 5.76 -21.32
CA ASN A 96 -18.28 5.20 -22.46
C ASN A 96 -17.89 6.30 -23.48
N THR A 97 -17.58 7.51 -23.00
CA THR A 97 -17.11 8.61 -23.84
C THR A 97 -15.61 8.49 -24.11
N ALA A 98 -15.12 9.22 -25.10
CA ALA A 98 -13.69 9.43 -25.37
C ALA A 98 -13.28 10.84 -24.89
N GLY A 99 -11.95 11.11 -24.77
CA GLY A 99 -11.41 12.43 -24.47
C GLY A 99 -10.88 12.59 -23.04
N SER A 100 -10.90 11.55 -22.21
CA SER A 100 -10.36 11.55 -20.83
C SER A 100 -11.00 12.59 -19.90
N PHE A 101 -12.28 12.88 -20.10
CA PHE A 101 -13.08 13.77 -19.27
C PHE A 101 -14.08 13.01 -18.41
N SER A 102 -14.54 13.63 -17.34
CA SER A 102 -15.60 13.09 -16.48
C SER A 102 -16.98 13.64 -16.87
N VAL A 103 -18.00 12.84 -16.57
CA VAL A 103 -19.40 13.24 -16.66
C VAL A 103 -19.97 13.27 -15.26
N THR A 104 -20.54 14.41 -14.84
CA THR A 104 -21.27 14.53 -13.57
C THR A 104 -22.75 14.26 -13.80
N ILE A 105 -23.33 13.36 -13.05
CA ILE A 105 -24.80 13.12 -13.04
C ILE A 105 -25.39 13.96 -11.92
N ALA A 106 -26.29 14.87 -12.24
CA ALA A 106 -26.94 15.75 -11.27
C ALA A 106 -28.43 15.88 -11.56
N ALA A 107 -29.22 16.27 -10.59
CA ALA A 107 -30.63 16.60 -10.80
C ALA A 107 -30.77 18.00 -11.46
N THR A 108 -31.77 18.15 -12.32
CA THR A 108 -32.04 19.43 -13.00
C THR A 108 -32.17 20.56 -11.97
N GLY A 109 -31.36 21.62 -12.12
CA GLY A 109 -31.33 22.76 -11.21
C GLY A 109 -30.45 22.59 -9.97
N HIS A 110 -29.79 21.44 -9.77
CA HIS A 110 -29.04 21.09 -8.56
C HIS A 110 -27.61 20.56 -8.89
N THR A 111 -26.80 21.37 -9.56
CA THR A 111 -25.46 20.97 -10.05
C THR A 111 -24.46 20.66 -8.96
N ALA A 112 -24.60 21.23 -7.75
CA ALA A 112 -23.66 21.04 -6.66
C ALA A 112 -23.73 19.63 -6.03
N ASN A 113 -24.82 18.90 -6.23
CA ASN A 113 -25.14 17.64 -5.55
C ASN A 113 -25.10 16.46 -6.52
N GLY A 114 -24.06 16.37 -7.34
CA GLY A 114 -23.94 15.36 -8.39
C GLY A 114 -22.85 14.30 -8.12
N VAL A 115 -22.89 13.23 -8.90
CA VAL A 115 -21.92 12.13 -8.91
C VAL A 115 -21.08 12.22 -10.18
N ALA A 116 -19.78 12.42 -10.04
CA ALA A 116 -18.83 12.41 -11.17
C ALA A 116 -18.44 10.98 -11.53
N ILE A 117 -18.48 10.66 -12.82
CA ILE A 117 -18.10 9.37 -13.40
C ILE A 117 -16.95 9.61 -14.36
N THR A 118 -15.77 9.06 -14.08
CA THR A 118 -14.62 9.12 -14.98
C THR A 118 -14.85 8.30 -16.25
N GLN A 119 -14.10 8.57 -17.29
CA GLN A 119 -14.15 7.77 -18.53
C GLN A 119 -13.94 6.29 -18.24
N GLY A 120 -14.76 5.43 -18.84
CA GLY A 120 -14.79 3.98 -18.62
C GLY A 120 -15.46 3.55 -17.31
N GLY A 121 -15.83 4.51 -16.45
CA GLY A 121 -16.47 4.24 -15.15
C GLY A 121 -17.96 4.00 -15.24
N HIS A 122 -18.49 3.30 -14.24
CA HIS A 122 -19.91 3.05 -14.04
C HIS A 122 -20.36 3.62 -12.70
N ALA A 123 -21.59 4.06 -12.60
CA ALA A 123 -22.20 4.42 -11.33
C ALA A 123 -23.67 3.98 -11.28
N HIS A 124 -24.06 3.38 -10.16
CA HIS A 124 -25.47 3.23 -9.83
C HIS A 124 -25.86 4.40 -8.93
N VAL A 125 -26.68 5.31 -9.44
CA VAL A 125 -27.03 6.55 -8.76
C VAL A 125 -28.49 6.54 -8.32
N TYR A 126 -28.75 7.22 -7.21
CA TYR A 126 -30.08 7.45 -6.67
C TYR A 126 -30.26 8.95 -6.43
N CYS A 127 -31.35 9.52 -6.95
CA CYS A 127 -31.80 10.86 -6.60
C CYS A 127 -32.81 10.76 -5.46
N ASP A 128 -32.57 11.44 -4.33
CA ASP A 128 -33.31 11.24 -3.08
C ASP A 128 -34.62 11.94 -3.00
N GLY A 129 -34.97 12.76 -3.99
CA GLY A 129 -36.22 13.52 -4.02
C GLY A 129 -36.38 14.56 -2.90
N SER A 130 -35.33 14.82 -2.11
CA SER A 130 -35.30 15.88 -1.11
C SER A 130 -35.41 17.28 -1.75
N SER A 131 -35.48 18.34 -0.93
CA SER A 131 -35.46 19.72 -1.44
C SER A 131 -34.22 20.06 -2.24
N ASP A 132 -33.08 19.37 -1.96
CA ASP A 132 -31.81 19.59 -2.60
C ASP A 132 -31.54 18.59 -3.74
N PHE A 133 -32.41 17.61 -3.92
CA PHE A 133 -32.31 16.57 -4.95
C PHE A 133 -30.89 16.00 -5.11
N ASN A 134 -30.34 15.50 -3.99
CA ASN A 134 -29.01 14.91 -4.00
C ASN A 134 -28.96 13.67 -4.90
N VAL A 135 -27.98 13.62 -5.78
CA VAL A 135 -27.66 12.44 -6.55
C VAL A 135 -26.49 11.74 -5.84
N VAL A 136 -26.75 10.54 -5.37
CA VAL A 136 -25.79 9.76 -4.57
C VAL A 136 -25.41 8.49 -5.33
N ASN A 137 -24.14 8.16 -5.37
CA ASN A 137 -23.69 6.85 -5.83
C ASN A 137 -24.00 5.81 -4.75
N VAL A 138 -24.83 4.83 -5.08
CA VAL A 138 -25.30 3.78 -4.14
C VAL A 138 -24.12 3.00 -3.54
N PHE A 139 -23.00 2.92 -4.25
CA PHE A 139 -21.81 2.19 -3.82
C PHE A 139 -20.68 3.07 -3.27
N SER A 140 -20.87 4.41 -3.16
CA SER A 140 -19.82 5.33 -2.71
C SER A 140 -19.47 5.21 -1.23
N SER A 141 -20.33 4.57 -0.44
CA SER A 141 -20.06 4.31 0.98
C SER A 141 -20.57 2.92 1.37
N MET A 142 -19.89 1.89 0.83
CA MET A 142 -20.08 0.55 1.37
C MET A 142 -19.41 0.49 2.73
N GLY A 143 -20.17 0.51 3.80
CA GLY A 143 -19.66 0.46 5.17
C GLY A 143 -18.85 -0.80 5.49
N SER A 144 -19.08 -1.89 4.78
CA SER A 144 -18.26 -3.11 4.80
C SER A 144 -18.48 -3.95 3.54
N ILE A 145 -17.41 -4.59 3.07
CA ILE A 145 -17.47 -5.68 2.09
C ILE A 145 -17.22 -6.96 2.89
N SER A 146 -18.26 -7.80 3.05
CA SER A 146 -18.11 -9.13 3.62
C SER A 146 -18.09 -10.13 2.48
N ALA A 147 -16.95 -10.71 2.20
CA ALA A 147 -16.76 -11.72 1.16
C ALA A 147 -15.81 -12.82 1.65
N SER A 148 -16.09 -14.06 1.27
CA SER A 148 -15.16 -15.18 1.52
C SER A 148 -13.86 -15.00 0.73
N ILE A 149 -13.95 -14.40 -0.46
CA ILE A 149 -12.83 -14.08 -1.34
C ILE A 149 -13.12 -12.71 -1.98
N ALA A 150 -12.17 -11.79 -1.89
CA ALA A 150 -12.17 -10.54 -2.67
C ALA A 150 -10.90 -10.53 -3.54
N THR A 151 -11.05 -10.36 -4.87
CA THR A 151 -9.95 -10.25 -5.81
C THR A 151 -9.93 -8.85 -6.40
N PHE A 152 -8.81 -8.17 -6.28
CA PHE A 152 -8.57 -6.87 -6.89
C PHE A 152 -7.50 -7.05 -7.97
N THR A 153 -7.79 -6.63 -9.21
CA THR A 153 -6.90 -6.80 -10.36
C THR A 153 -6.04 -5.55 -10.66
N GLY A 154 -6.22 -4.49 -9.89
CA GLY A 154 -5.47 -3.25 -9.98
C GLY A 154 -4.97 -2.79 -8.62
N ASP A 155 -4.45 -1.56 -8.57
CA ASP A 155 -3.97 -0.96 -7.33
C ASP A 155 -5.09 -0.76 -6.33
N VAL A 156 -4.82 -1.11 -5.07
CA VAL A 156 -5.73 -0.89 -3.95
C VAL A 156 -5.10 0.12 -3.00
N THR A 157 -5.78 1.23 -2.80
CA THR A 157 -5.34 2.27 -1.86
C THR A 157 -6.16 2.22 -0.59
N PHE A 158 -5.50 2.06 0.54
CA PHE A 158 -6.09 2.22 1.85
C PHE A 158 -5.65 3.56 2.44
N SER A 159 -6.59 4.46 2.69
CA SER A 159 -6.29 5.76 3.33
C SER A 159 -6.24 5.71 4.86
N GLY A 160 -6.54 4.56 5.44
CA GLY A 160 -6.49 4.29 6.88
C GLY A 160 -5.68 3.05 7.21
N ASN A 161 -5.75 2.62 8.46
CA ASN A 161 -5.08 1.40 8.93
C ASN A 161 -5.75 0.16 8.35
N THR A 162 -4.93 -0.82 7.96
CA THR A 162 -5.41 -2.16 7.61
C THR A 162 -5.07 -3.13 8.73
N THR A 163 -6.05 -3.97 9.09
CA THR A 163 -5.83 -5.05 10.06
C THR A 163 -6.00 -6.39 9.36
N THR A 164 -4.98 -7.24 9.45
CA THR A 164 -5.02 -8.61 8.97
C THR A 164 -5.00 -9.54 10.18
N SER A 165 -6.08 -10.29 10.41
CA SER A 165 -6.18 -11.23 11.55
C SER A 165 -5.53 -12.60 11.27
N GLY A 166 -5.05 -12.81 10.05
CA GLY A 166 -4.31 -14.01 9.61
C GLY A 166 -2.97 -13.63 9.00
N ASN A 167 -2.40 -14.53 8.21
CA ASN A 167 -1.15 -14.27 7.50
C ASN A 167 -1.38 -13.31 6.32
N ALA A 168 -0.50 -12.34 6.15
CA ALA A 168 -0.38 -11.55 4.94
C ALA A 168 0.75 -12.13 4.07
N ALA A 169 0.41 -12.68 2.90
CA ALA A 169 1.39 -13.13 1.92
C ALA A 169 1.60 -12.02 0.87
N ILE A 170 2.81 -11.52 0.77
CA ILE A 170 3.19 -10.46 -0.18
C ILE A 170 4.23 -11.06 -1.14
N SER A 171 3.86 -11.21 -2.42
CA SER A 171 4.75 -11.74 -3.46
C SER A 171 5.61 -10.67 -4.14
N GLY A 172 5.38 -9.41 -3.84
CA GLY A 172 6.16 -8.26 -4.33
C GLY A 172 6.98 -7.60 -3.23
N ASN A 173 7.50 -6.41 -3.50
CA ASN A 173 8.24 -5.60 -2.54
C ASN A 173 7.30 -4.91 -1.55
N VAL A 174 7.76 -4.76 -0.31
CA VAL A 174 7.17 -3.86 0.68
C VAL A 174 8.04 -2.62 0.77
N SER A 175 7.48 -1.47 0.41
CA SER A 175 8.15 -0.17 0.58
C SER A 175 7.67 0.52 1.83
N ILE A 176 8.61 0.85 2.71
CA ILE A 176 8.36 1.65 3.91
C ILE A 176 9.13 2.97 3.73
N ALA A 177 8.45 4.08 3.86
CA ALA A 177 9.06 5.40 3.73
C ALA A 177 10.02 5.71 4.90
N ASP A 178 10.92 6.67 4.69
CA ASP A 178 11.84 7.15 5.71
C ASP A 178 11.11 7.56 7.00
N SER A 179 11.72 7.28 8.13
CA SER A 179 11.17 7.55 9.46
C SER A 179 9.81 6.86 9.73
N LYS A 180 9.55 5.76 9.01
CA LYS A 180 8.47 4.80 9.29
C LYS A 180 9.06 3.46 9.68
N PHE A 181 8.33 2.68 10.45
CA PHE A 181 8.82 1.51 11.13
C PHE A 181 8.07 0.24 10.74
N ILE A 182 8.79 -0.87 10.61
CA ILE A 182 8.22 -2.20 10.78
C ILE A 182 8.37 -2.53 12.25
N ASN A 183 7.27 -2.51 13.00
CA ASN A 183 7.25 -2.86 14.41
C ASN A 183 6.84 -4.32 14.59
N VAL A 184 7.57 -5.05 15.40
CA VAL A 184 7.28 -6.44 15.78
C VAL A 184 7.14 -6.51 17.29
N GLY A 185 6.06 -7.13 17.76
CA GLY A 185 5.71 -7.22 19.18
C GLY A 185 4.45 -6.41 19.51
N ALA A 186 4.02 -6.45 20.77
CA ALA A 186 2.87 -5.70 21.27
C ALA A 186 3.16 -4.20 21.43
N GLY A 187 4.45 -3.85 21.57
CA GLY A 187 5.01 -2.51 21.55
C GLY A 187 6.07 -2.43 20.44
N PRO A 188 6.88 -1.39 20.38
CA PRO A 188 8.02 -1.30 19.48
C PRO A 188 9.21 -2.13 20.00
N ASP A 189 8.99 -3.47 20.21
CA ASP A 189 9.98 -4.36 20.83
C ASP A 189 11.15 -4.61 19.89
N LEU A 190 10.88 -4.87 18.61
CA LEU A 190 11.85 -4.90 17.53
C LEU A 190 11.39 -3.95 16.41
N GLN A 191 12.27 -3.09 15.95
CA GLN A 191 12.03 -2.13 14.89
C GLN A 191 13.03 -2.29 13.74
N ILE A 192 12.55 -2.20 12.49
CA ILE A 192 13.37 -2.09 11.29
C ILE A 192 12.96 -0.82 10.58
N TYR A 193 13.90 0.08 10.34
CA TYR A 193 13.61 1.37 9.72
C TYR A 193 14.84 2.03 9.10
N HIS A 194 14.61 3.07 8.30
CA HIS A 194 15.61 4.00 7.78
C HIS A 194 15.25 5.42 8.21
N ASN A 195 16.22 6.20 8.72
CA ASN A 195 15.96 7.54 9.25
C ASN A 195 16.28 8.68 8.26
N ALA A 196 16.36 8.37 6.97
CA ALA A 196 16.86 9.19 5.85
C ALA A 196 18.40 9.30 5.76
N THR A 197 19.13 8.69 6.66
CA THR A 197 20.61 8.64 6.64
C THR A 197 21.10 7.22 6.86
N ASP A 198 20.58 6.55 7.90
CA ASP A 198 21.05 5.23 8.35
C ASP A 198 19.89 4.24 8.46
N SER A 199 20.23 2.95 8.30
CA SER A 199 19.30 1.82 8.47
C SER A 199 19.53 1.13 9.81
N PHE A 200 18.45 0.75 10.48
CA PHE A 200 18.47 0.17 11.83
C PHE A 200 17.70 -1.13 11.90
N ILE A 201 18.23 -2.07 12.67
CA ILE A 201 17.53 -3.17 13.31
C ILE A 201 17.71 -2.94 14.80
N GLU A 202 16.69 -2.43 15.46
CA GLU A 202 16.73 -1.99 16.85
C GLU A 202 15.85 -2.88 17.74
N ASN A 203 16.47 -3.53 18.73
CA ASN A 203 15.79 -4.36 19.72
C ASN A 203 15.71 -3.61 21.03
N ASN A 204 14.48 -3.29 21.47
CA ASN A 204 14.22 -2.49 22.66
C ASN A 204 13.91 -3.33 23.90
N THR A 205 13.65 -4.63 23.75
CA THR A 205 13.33 -5.53 24.86
C THR A 205 13.97 -6.90 24.64
N GLY A 206 14.53 -7.46 25.72
CA GLY A 206 15.17 -8.78 25.68
C GLY A 206 16.45 -8.84 24.84
N GLU A 207 16.79 -10.00 24.32
CA GLU A 207 17.98 -10.24 23.50
C GLU A 207 17.59 -10.31 22.02
N LEU A 208 18.48 -9.83 21.14
CA LEU A 208 18.38 -10.03 19.71
C LEU A 208 19.19 -11.28 19.30
N PHE A 209 18.51 -12.33 18.91
CA PHE A 209 19.15 -13.52 18.33
C PHE A 209 19.22 -13.39 16.80
N VAL A 210 20.44 -13.39 16.28
CA VAL A 210 20.69 -13.53 14.84
C VAL A 210 21.19 -14.96 14.62
N GLN A 211 20.35 -15.82 14.06
CA GLN A 211 20.63 -17.26 13.94
C GLN A 211 20.71 -17.67 12.47
N GLY A 212 21.70 -18.47 12.17
CA GLY A 212 21.92 -19.09 10.87
C GLY A 212 23.11 -20.04 10.94
N ASP A 213 23.19 -20.99 10.02
CA ASP A 213 24.34 -21.89 9.92
C ASP A 213 25.61 -21.11 9.57
N ASN A 214 25.46 -20.11 8.70
CA ASN A 214 26.52 -19.19 8.31
C ASN A 214 25.99 -17.75 8.34
N ILE A 215 26.71 -16.85 9.02
CA ILE A 215 26.42 -15.42 9.05
C ILE A 215 27.61 -14.68 8.47
N THR A 216 27.37 -13.84 7.46
CA THR A 216 28.40 -13.04 6.81
C THR A 216 28.02 -11.57 6.80
N VAL A 217 28.94 -10.70 7.20
CA VAL A 217 28.82 -9.23 7.10
C VAL A 217 29.77 -8.76 6.00
N ARG A 218 29.22 -8.02 5.02
CA ARG A 218 29.93 -7.54 3.83
C ARG A 218 29.69 -6.07 3.58
N SER A 219 30.51 -5.49 2.67
CA SER A 219 30.26 -4.18 2.09
C SER A 219 28.92 -4.16 1.32
N ASP A 220 28.41 -2.98 1.03
CA ASP A 220 27.20 -2.73 0.23
C ASP A 220 27.26 -3.39 -1.16
N THR A 221 28.42 -3.41 -1.78
CA THR A 221 28.67 -4.05 -3.08
C THR A 221 28.87 -5.56 -2.98
N GLY A 222 28.98 -6.11 -1.76
CA GLY A 222 29.26 -7.53 -1.51
C GLY A 222 30.68 -7.97 -1.87
N THR A 223 31.58 -7.05 -2.26
CA THR A 223 32.92 -7.36 -2.72
C THR A 223 33.95 -7.51 -1.60
N GLU A 224 33.65 -6.93 -0.42
CA GLU A 224 34.52 -7.01 0.76
C GLU A 224 33.78 -7.67 1.93
N THR A 225 34.38 -8.69 2.51
CA THR A 225 33.92 -9.38 3.70
C THR A 225 34.57 -8.75 4.93
N PHE A 226 33.78 -8.45 5.96
CA PHE A 226 34.19 -7.93 7.25
C PHE A 226 34.27 -9.01 8.32
N LEU A 227 33.22 -9.89 8.33
CA LEU A 227 33.05 -10.92 9.33
C LEU A 227 32.37 -12.14 8.73
N THR A 228 32.82 -13.34 9.09
CA THR A 228 32.05 -14.59 8.92
C THR A 228 31.96 -15.32 10.26
N MET A 229 30.82 -15.99 10.45
CA MET A 229 30.58 -16.91 11.56
C MET A 229 30.00 -18.17 10.93
N ASP A 230 30.76 -19.26 10.99
CA ASP A 230 30.40 -20.52 10.35
C ASP A 230 30.22 -21.61 11.39
N VAL A 231 29.13 -22.39 11.26
CA VAL A 231 28.86 -23.50 12.17
C VAL A 231 29.98 -24.52 12.10
N ASN A 232 30.51 -24.96 13.26
CA ASN A 232 31.63 -25.92 13.42
C ASN A 232 32.98 -25.46 12.88
N ASP A 233 33.11 -24.19 12.44
CA ASP A 233 34.41 -23.62 12.03
C ASP A 233 34.85 -22.54 13.00
N GLY A 234 34.23 -21.39 12.98
CA GLY A 234 34.56 -20.32 13.91
C GLY A 234 34.12 -18.93 13.45
N VAL A 235 34.73 -17.92 14.05
CA VAL A 235 34.53 -16.52 13.71
C VAL A 235 35.79 -15.99 13.06
N ASP A 236 35.65 -15.46 11.85
CA ASP A 236 36.74 -14.83 11.08
C ASP A 236 36.48 -13.33 10.92
N ILE A 237 37.46 -12.50 11.18
CA ILE A 237 37.45 -11.05 10.97
C ILE A 237 38.45 -10.69 9.88
N PHE A 238 38.02 -9.88 8.93
CA PHE A 238 38.80 -9.53 7.74
C PHE A 238 39.11 -8.03 7.68
N HIS A 239 40.20 -7.69 7.01
CA HIS A 239 40.56 -6.36 6.54
C HIS A 239 41.03 -6.45 5.08
N ASN A 240 40.33 -5.76 4.17
CA ASN A 240 40.54 -5.86 2.73
C ASN A 240 40.55 -7.32 2.23
N ASN A 241 39.55 -8.11 2.64
CA ASN A 241 39.43 -9.54 2.33
C ASN A 241 40.54 -10.44 2.82
N VAL A 242 41.46 -9.93 3.65
CA VAL A 242 42.53 -10.70 4.29
C VAL A 242 42.13 -11.00 5.72
N LYS A 243 42.05 -12.30 6.08
CA LYS A 243 41.76 -12.76 7.44
C LYS A 243 42.84 -12.22 8.40
N LYS A 244 42.40 -11.51 9.45
CA LYS A 244 43.27 -10.93 10.47
C LYS A 244 43.09 -11.57 11.84
N PHE A 245 41.91 -12.08 12.12
CA PHE A 245 41.61 -12.80 13.35
C PHE A 245 40.69 -13.99 13.01
N GLU A 246 40.95 -15.11 13.68
CA GLU A 246 40.10 -16.29 13.60
C GLU A 246 40.00 -16.99 14.96
N THR A 247 38.89 -17.64 15.24
CA THR A 247 38.72 -18.59 16.33
C THR A 247 38.82 -20.01 15.79
N THR A 248 39.57 -20.86 16.47
CA THR A 248 39.76 -22.28 16.09
C THR A 248 39.54 -23.19 17.28
N SER A 249 39.46 -24.49 17.06
CA SER A 249 39.41 -25.48 18.16
C SER A 249 40.58 -25.42 19.14
N ALA A 250 41.72 -24.87 18.72
CA ALA A 250 42.92 -24.72 19.55
C ALA A 250 43.04 -23.34 20.23
N GLY A 251 42.17 -22.39 19.89
CA GLY A 251 42.18 -21.02 20.42
C GLY A 251 41.93 -19.95 19.36
N ALA A 252 42.62 -18.83 19.42
CA ALA A 252 42.49 -17.72 18.46
C ALA A 252 43.83 -17.43 17.77
N THR A 253 43.77 -17.11 16.49
CA THR A 253 44.92 -16.72 15.66
C THR A 253 44.82 -15.25 15.25
N VAL A 254 45.89 -14.48 15.40
CA VAL A 254 46.06 -13.14 14.84
C VAL A 254 47.06 -13.19 13.70
N THR A 255 46.66 -12.85 12.50
CA THR A 255 47.53 -12.77 11.32
C THR A 255 48.09 -11.35 11.19
N GLY A 256 49.33 -11.16 11.56
CA GLY A 256 50.03 -9.89 11.56
C GLY A 256 50.50 -9.49 12.95
N ALA A 257 50.73 -8.19 13.15
CA ALA A 257 51.19 -7.68 14.44
C ALA A 257 50.03 -7.54 15.43
N LEU A 258 50.18 -8.04 16.65
CA LEU A 258 49.29 -7.74 17.78
C LEU A 258 49.96 -6.66 18.64
N THR A 259 49.33 -5.48 18.70
CA THR A 259 49.70 -4.42 19.61
C THR A 259 48.82 -4.44 20.85
N VAL A 260 49.43 -4.63 22.01
CA VAL A 260 48.71 -4.59 23.28
C VAL A 260 49.16 -3.31 24.01
N SER A 261 48.20 -2.38 24.25
CA SER A 261 48.50 -1.09 24.87
C SER A 261 48.62 -1.16 26.41
N SER A 262 48.37 -2.34 27.00
CA SER A 262 48.48 -2.59 28.43
C SER A 262 49.21 -3.92 28.67
N THR A 263 49.14 -4.47 29.85
CA THR A 263 49.79 -5.71 30.25
C THR A 263 49.05 -6.93 29.69
N ILE A 264 49.79 -7.88 29.11
CA ILE A 264 49.27 -9.24 28.92
C ILE A 264 49.41 -9.95 30.28
N ALA A 265 48.33 -10.04 31.03
CA ALA A 265 48.31 -10.74 32.30
C ALA A 265 47.93 -12.21 32.07
N GLY A 266 48.83 -13.10 32.41
CA GLY A 266 48.59 -14.57 32.36
C GLY A 266 49.75 -15.32 33.00
N THR A 267 49.43 -16.47 33.63
CA THR A 267 50.40 -17.30 34.35
C THR A 267 51.34 -18.12 33.44
N ASN A 268 51.02 -18.24 32.15
CA ASN A 268 51.83 -18.94 31.18
C ASN A 268 51.80 -18.25 29.81
N ILE A 269 52.78 -17.42 29.52
CA ILE A 269 53.08 -17.10 28.13
C ILE A 269 53.95 -18.25 27.63
N GLY A 270 53.33 -19.38 27.28
CA GLY A 270 54.02 -20.54 26.77
C GLY A 270 54.64 -20.24 25.41
N ASN A 271 55.90 -20.60 25.20
CA ASN A 271 56.65 -20.55 23.95
C ASN A 271 56.54 -19.23 23.18
N ILE A 272 57.19 -18.21 23.68
CA ILE A 272 57.56 -17.05 22.84
C ILE A 272 58.69 -17.50 21.92
N THR A 273 58.34 -17.97 20.72
CA THR A 273 59.32 -18.22 19.66
C THR A 273 59.62 -16.90 18.95
N ALA A 274 60.20 -15.94 19.66
CA ALA A 274 60.49 -14.64 19.07
C ALA A 274 62.00 -14.52 18.86
N ARG A 275 62.41 -14.20 17.62
CA ARG A 275 63.79 -13.78 17.30
C ARG A 275 64.10 -12.36 17.79
N ASN A 276 63.16 -11.57 18.13
CA ASN A 276 63.33 -10.19 18.61
C ASN A 276 62.38 -9.89 19.76
N LEU A 277 62.81 -10.05 20.98
CA LEU A 277 62.13 -9.50 22.15
C LEU A 277 62.78 -8.14 22.45
N PHE A 278 62.06 -7.05 22.14
CA PHE A 278 62.51 -5.71 22.49
C PHE A 278 61.92 -5.33 23.84
N THR A 279 62.75 -5.11 24.82
CA THR A 279 62.33 -4.47 26.08
C THR A 279 62.67 -2.99 26.02
N THR A 280 61.80 -2.16 26.52
CA THR A 280 62.07 -0.73 26.74
C THR A 280 63.15 -0.59 27.81
N THR A 281 64.01 0.36 27.55
CA THR A 281 65.18 0.76 28.38
C THR A 281 64.92 0.74 29.88
N SER A 282 65.54 -0.18 30.58
CA SER A 282 65.87 -0.03 32.00
C SER A 282 67.38 0.14 32.12
N THR A 283 67.79 1.24 32.72
CA THR A 283 69.19 1.52 33.05
C THR A 283 69.70 0.79 34.27
N ALA A 284 68.93 -0.14 34.82
CA ALA A 284 69.30 -0.96 35.96
C ALA A 284 69.95 -2.25 35.46
N THR A 285 71.19 -2.45 35.79
CA THR A 285 71.89 -3.73 35.66
C THR A 285 71.18 -4.79 36.48
N PRO A 286 70.78 -5.94 35.88
CA PRO A 286 70.12 -7.00 36.65
C PRO A 286 71.08 -7.51 37.71
N ASP A 287 70.58 -7.54 38.95
CA ASP A 287 71.34 -8.19 40.04
C ASP A 287 71.21 -9.71 39.87
N ASN A 288 72.30 -10.33 39.66
CA ASN A 288 72.43 -11.76 39.40
C ASN A 288 72.24 -12.63 40.66
N SER A 289 71.79 -12.00 41.77
CA SER A 289 71.66 -12.70 43.06
C SER A 289 70.30 -13.26 43.34
N SER A 290 69.26 -13.01 42.49
CA SER A 290 67.85 -13.34 42.77
C SER A 290 67.16 -14.10 41.65
N GLY A 291 67.80 -14.58 40.64
CA GLY A 291 67.18 -15.36 39.56
C GLY A 291 67.11 -16.86 39.88
N ALA A 292 66.00 -17.52 39.69
CA ALA A 292 65.94 -18.97 39.63
C ALA A 292 66.33 -19.51 38.28
N ASP A 293 66.87 -20.74 38.25
CA ASP A 293 67.24 -21.42 36.98
C ASP A 293 66.06 -21.40 35.98
N GLY A 294 66.24 -20.70 34.85
CA GLY A 294 65.24 -20.59 33.75
C GLY A 294 64.79 -19.18 33.48
N ASP A 295 65.19 -18.19 34.24
CA ASP A 295 64.80 -16.78 34.00
C ASP A 295 65.66 -16.20 32.84
N PHE A 296 64.97 -15.55 31.88
CA PHE A 296 65.59 -14.85 30.75
C PHE A 296 65.71 -13.37 31.09
N TYR A 297 66.94 -12.88 31.23
CA TYR A 297 67.24 -11.47 31.35
C TYR A 297 67.60 -10.89 29.99
N LEU A 298 66.87 -9.88 29.55
CA LEU A 298 67.25 -9.11 28.37
C LEU A 298 67.98 -7.85 28.82
N ILE A 299 69.30 -7.85 28.61
CA ILE A 299 70.14 -6.68 28.83
C ILE A 299 70.15 -5.89 27.53
N HIS A 300 69.75 -4.63 27.59
CA HIS A 300 69.89 -3.66 26.53
C HIS A 300 71.10 -2.77 26.90
N ASP A 301 72.15 -2.87 26.15
CA ASP A 301 73.29 -1.94 26.19
C ASP A 301 72.90 -0.61 25.57
N ALA A 302 73.12 0.49 26.24
CA ALA A 302 72.85 1.85 25.83
C ALA A 302 73.70 2.33 24.65
#